data_825ccb5977966909441e4fef8ae9e482
#
_entry.id   825ccb5977966909441e4fef8ae9e482
#
_cell.length_a   1.000
_cell.length_b   1.000
_cell.length_c   1.000
_cell.angle_alpha   90.00
_cell.angle_beta   90.00
_cell.angle_gamma   90.00
#
_symmetry.space_group_name_H-M   'P 1'
#
loop_
_entity.id
_entity.type
_entity.pdbx_description
1 polymer ?
#
loop_
_entity_poly.entity_id
_entity_poly.type
_entity_poly.pdbx_seq_one_letter_code
_entity_poly.pdbx_strand_id
1 'polypeptide(L)'
;NCIEYFEDKKKIIIAVDGDEAGQNLQQELIRRFGAEVCYTVSFGDFKDANEYLVAHGNSMLKRLIDTASPVPLENVVTLKDVNDELQEFIHEGFKPGYQIGLDNFDSIFSTYTGQFITVTGVPSSGKSDFVDRMVVGYQMKYGWKTAFASPENKPTFLHTHKLIRKIGGWMPTKEDIGTEKWDKVTEIVDSNFYFIENERYDLDSVLAKGAELVKRKGIKCLVIDPYNKVKMNGSSAMSIPDATMEYLTRIEAFAKKYDVLVIVVAHPTKMYKKDDGTMDEPTMYSIKGGGEWYDASYHGLLVHRNYSNKTVKVKVLKVKFQNLGENQAEAHFNWNKDSGDYIPHEQELNSMPWEG
;
A
#
# COMPACT_ATOMS: atom_id res chain seq x y z
N ASN A 1 21.37 15.25 41.39
CA ASN A 1 20.91 16.31 40.47
C ASN A 1 22.09 17.11 39.94
N CYS A 2 22.70 16.64 38.84
CA CYS A 2 23.84 17.32 38.22
C CYS A 2 23.49 17.83 36.81
N ILE A 3 22.21 17.88 36.43
CA ILE A 3 21.73 18.30 35.11
C ILE A 3 22.21 19.71 34.76
N GLU A 4 22.24 20.61 35.72
CA GLU A 4 22.68 22.01 35.57
C GLU A 4 24.10 22.12 34.95
N TYR A 5 24.98 21.13 35.17
CA TYR A 5 26.34 21.14 34.62
C TYR A 5 26.39 20.81 33.14
N PHE A 6 25.31 20.33 32.56
CA PHE A 6 25.22 19.86 31.18
C PHE A 6 24.40 20.81 30.27
N GLU A 7 23.62 21.74 30.84
CA GLU A 7 22.71 22.62 30.08
C GLU A 7 23.38 23.45 28.99
N ASP A 8 24.64 23.89 29.23
CA ASP A 8 25.39 24.70 28.26
C ASP A 8 26.34 23.89 27.35
N LYS A 9 26.31 22.55 27.43
CA LYS A 9 27.27 21.75 26.68
C LYS A 9 26.80 21.51 25.25
N LYS A 10 27.72 21.74 24.32
CA LYS A 10 27.49 21.48 22.89
C LYS A 10 27.75 20.01 22.50
N LYS A 11 28.41 19.27 23.35
CA LYS A 11 28.72 17.84 23.15
C LYS A 11 28.76 17.15 24.50
N ILE A 12 27.94 16.10 24.66
CA ILE A 12 27.88 15.24 25.83
C ILE A 12 28.18 13.82 25.34
N ILE A 13 29.27 13.23 25.81
CA ILE A 13 29.64 11.86 25.46
C ILE A 13 29.12 10.91 26.54
N ILE A 14 28.27 9.99 26.15
CA ILE A 14 27.68 8.97 27.00
C ILE A 14 28.44 7.67 26.79
N ALA A 15 29.14 7.23 27.83
CA ALA A 15 29.95 6.02 27.87
C ALA A 15 29.51 5.16 29.05
N VAL A 16 28.52 4.33 28.85
CA VAL A 16 27.88 3.46 29.85
C VAL A 16 28.25 2.00 29.58
N ASP A 17 27.97 1.13 30.55
CA ASP A 17 28.20 -0.30 30.41
C ASP A 17 27.38 -0.90 29.23
N GLY A 18 27.86 -1.96 28.62
CA GLY A 18 27.23 -2.64 27.49
C GLY A 18 26.04 -3.53 27.87
N ASP A 19 25.68 -3.62 29.15
CA ASP A 19 24.56 -4.42 29.64
C ASP A 19 23.21 -3.69 29.53
N GLU A 20 22.10 -4.38 29.84
CA GLU A 20 20.75 -3.84 29.79
C GLU A 20 20.57 -2.60 30.69
N ALA A 21 21.18 -2.58 31.87
CA ALA A 21 21.12 -1.44 32.79
C ALA A 21 21.81 -0.21 32.20
N GLY A 22 22.98 -0.39 31.59
CA GLY A 22 23.70 0.66 30.87
C GLY A 22 22.92 1.20 29.67
N GLN A 23 22.30 0.32 28.86
CA GLN A 23 21.45 0.73 27.72
C GLN A 23 20.24 1.56 28.18
N ASN A 24 19.56 1.15 29.27
CA ASN A 24 18.46 1.90 29.83
C ASN A 24 18.91 3.28 30.35
N LEU A 25 20.08 3.34 31.00
CA LEU A 25 20.67 4.59 31.45
C LEU A 25 21.02 5.51 30.25
N GLN A 26 21.57 4.96 29.17
CA GLN A 26 21.88 5.70 27.97
C GLN A 26 20.63 6.36 27.37
N GLN A 27 19.54 5.61 27.23
CA GLN A 27 18.28 6.11 26.71
C GLN A 27 17.72 7.25 27.60
N GLU A 28 17.75 7.09 28.92
CA GLU A 28 17.29 8.10 29.85
C GLU A 28 18.13 9.38 29.82
N LEU A 29 19.46 9.26 29.65
CA LEU A 29 20.35 10.41 29.50
C LEU A 29 20.09 11.14 28.17
N ILE A 30 19.93 10.41 27.07
CA ILE A 30 19.58 10.98 25.76
C ILE A 30 18.23 11.73 25.84
N ARG A 31 17.23 11.13 26.49
CA ARG A 31 15.93 11.77 26.71
C ARG A 31 16.01 13.07 27.50
N ARG A 32 16.92 13.15 28.46
CA ARG A 32 17.07 14.35 29.32
C ARG A 32 17.90 15.45 28.70
N PHE A 33 18.95 15.11 27.97
CA PHE A 33 19.88 16.10 27.40
C PHE A 33 19.54 16.51 25.96
N GLY A 34 18.73 15.71 25.27
CA GLY A 34 18.47 15.86 23.84
C GLY A 34 19.47 15.10 22.96
N ALA A 35 18.98 14.44 21.91
CA ALA A 35 19.83 13.66 21.01
C ALA A 35 20.84 14.55 20.26
N GLU A 36 20.53 15.80 20.02
CA GLU A 36 21.31 16.77 19.26
C GLU A 36 22.68 17.09 19.86
N VAL A 37 22.83 16.94 21.17
CA VAL A 37 24.10 17.19 21.89
C VAL A 37 24.76 15.89 22.39
N CYS A 38 24.07 14.75 22.28
CA CYS A 38 24.55 13.48 22.81
C CYS A 38 25.35 12.70 21.77
N TYR A 39 26.42 12.09 22.25
CA TYR A 39 27.29 11.17 21.51
C TYR A 39 27.45 9.89 22.34
N THR A 40 27.50 8.75 21.69
CA THR A 40 27.65 7.46 22.36
C THR A 40 28.96 6.80 22.02
N VAL A 41 29.45 5.99 22.96
CA VAL A 41 30.63 5.15 22.80
C VAL A 41 30.19 3.69 22.97
N SER A 42 30.62 2.82 22.05
CA SER A 42 30.47 1.38 22.17
C SER A 42 31.82 0.73 22.44
N PHE A 43 31.89 -0.12 23.47
CA PHE A 43 33.07 -0.86 23.78
C PHE A 43 33.18 -2.22 23.06
N GLY A 44 32.26 -2.47 22.07
CA GLY A 44 32.23 -3.74 21.32
C GLY A 44 31.91 -4.93 22.22
N ASP A 45 32.75 -5.91 22.23
CA ASP A 45 32.57 -7.14 23.04
C ASP A 45 32.97 -6.96 24.52
N PHE A 46 33.45 -5.80 24.92
CA PHE A 46 33.82 -5.49 26.30
C PHE A 46 32.64 -4.91 27.07
N LYS A 47 32.52 -5.32 28.34
CA LYS A 47 31.43 -4.93 29.20
C LYS A 47 31.41 -3.42 29.48
N ASP A 48 32.55 -2.83 29.72
CA ASP A 48 32.72 -1.46 30.17
C ASP A 48 34.05 -0.82 29.71
N ALA A 49 34.23 0.45 30.03
CA ALA A 49 35.41 1.24 29.72
C ALA A 49 36.68 0.65 30.37
N ASN A 50 36.58 0.01 31.56
CA ASN A 50 37.71 -0.55 32.28
C ASN A 50 38.21 -1.83 31.61
N GLU A 51 37.33 -2.73 31.23
CA GLU A 51 37.72 -3.92 30.47
C GLU A 51 38.36 -3.53 29.11
N TYR A 52 37.80 -2.55 28.41
CA TYR A 52 38.40 -2.03 27.18
C TYR A 52 39.78 -1.41 27.42
N LEU A 53 39.94 -0.64 28.50
CA LEU A 53 41.22 -0.03 28.89
C LEU A 53 42.29 -1.08 29.16
N VAL A 54 41.94 -2.12 29.91
CA VAL A 54 42.87 -3.22 30.26
C VAL A 54 43.33 -3.95 28.99
N ALA A 55 42.42 -4.17 28.04
CA ALA A 55 42.72 -4.89 26.80
C ALA A 55 43.55 -4.06 25.80
N HIS A 56 43.25 -2.78 25.67
CA HIS A 56 43.74 -1.96 24.56
C HIS A 56 44.62 -0.76 24.99
N GLY A 57 44.67 -0.48 26.28
CA GLY A 57 45.47 0.63 26.83
C GLY A 57 44.82 2.01 26.68
N ASN A 58 45.43 2.98 27.36
CA ASN A 58 44.89 4.32 27.53
C ASN A 58 44.73 5.10 26.18
N SER A 59 45.69 4.93 25.27
CA SER A 59 45.66 5.64 23.98
C SER A 59 44.48 5.23 23.11
N MET A 60 44.12 3.96 23.14
CA MET A 60 43.00 3.42 22.37
C MET A 60 41.65 3.83 23.00
N LEU A 61 41.53 3.78 24.32
CA LEU A 61 40.31 4.25 25.01
C LEU A 61 40.10 5.73 24.77
N LYS A 62 41.16 6.55 24.84
CA LYS A 62 41.02 7.99 24.52
C LYS A 62 40.57 8.20 23.08
N ARG A 63 41.18 7.49 22.12
CA ARG A 63 40.76 7.57 20.71
C ARG A 63 39.31 7.16 20.53
N LEU A 64 38.83 6.11 21.20
CA LEU A 64 37.45 5.66 21.14
C LEU A 64 36.47 6.74 21.64
N ILE A 65 36.80 7.41 22.75
CA ILE A 65 36.01 8.50 23.30
C ILE A 65 36.05 9.73 22.36
N ASP A 66 37.19 10.09 21.83
CA ASP A 66 37.36 11.24 20.93
C ASP A 66 36.59 11.04 19.61
N THR A 67 36.40 9.80 19.18
CA THR A 67 35.64 9.41 17.98
C THR A 67 34.21 8.95 18.29
N ALA A 68 33.67 9.29 19.46
CA ALA A 68 32.27 8.98 19.82
C ALA A 68 31.30 9.40 18.71
N SER A 69 30.35 8.52 18.42
CA SER A 69 29.35 8.75 17.37
C SER A 69 28.17 9.58 17.89
N PRO A 70 27.66 10.55 17.12
CA PRO A 70 26.46 11.27 17.50
C PRO A 70 25.28 10.30 17.63
N VAL A 71 24.40 10.56 18.58
CA VAL A 71 23.13 9.83 18.69
C VAL A 71 22.32 10.09 17.42
N PRO A 72 21.82 9.06 16.70
CA PRO A 72 20.94 9.25 15.58
C PRO A 72 19.68 10.04 16.01
N LEU A 73 19.32 11.05 15.23
CA LEU A 73 18.09 11.78 15.45
C LEU A 73 16.92 10.90 15.09
N GLU A 74 15.89 10.87 15.92
CA GLU A 74 14.65 10.13 15.60
C GLU A 74 14.07 10.64 14.27
N ASN A 75 13.63 9.70 13.43
CA ASN A 75 13.03 9.97 12.12
C ASN A 75 13.93 10.71 11.11
N VAL A 76 15.25 10.72 11.34
CA VAL A 76 16.24 11.23 10.39
C VAL A 76 17.07 10.07 9.88
N VAL A 77 17.06 9.87 8.57
CA VAL A 77 17.80 8.81 7.88
C VAL A 77 18.99 9.43 7.16
N THR A 78 20.18 8.87 7.37
CA THR A 78 21.41 9.29 6.70
C THR A 78 21.82 8.29 5.62
N LEU A 79 22.77 8.65 4.77
CA LEU A 79 23.30 7.71 3.77
C LEU A 79 23.84 6.42 4.41
N LYS A 80 24.42 6.50 5.61
CA LYS A 80 24.93 5.31 6.31
C LYS A 80 23.82 4.30 6.63
N ASP A 81 22.64 4.81 6.97
CA ASP A 81 21.51 3.98 7.38
C ASP A 81 20.88 3.22 6.20
N VAL A 82 21.07 3.71 4.98
CA VAL A 82 20.51 3.12 3.74
C VAL A 82 21.59 2.65 2.76
N ASN A 83 22.86 2.66 3.16
CA ASN A 83 23.96 2.38 2.24
C ASN A 83 23.91 0.97 1.64
N ASP A 84 23.57 -0.02 2.43
CA ASP A 84 23.51 -1.41 1.98
C ASP A 84 22.34 -1.61 1.01
N GLU A 85 21.19 -1.01 1.29
CA GLU A 85 20.03 -0.99 0.39
C GLU A 85 20.33 -0.24 -0.91
N LEU A 86 21.08 0.87 -0.83
CA LEU A 86 21.51 1.62 -2.00
C LEU A 86 22.50 0.82 -2.86
N GLN A 87 23.43 0.10 -2.26
CA GLN A 87 24.36 -0.76 -3.00
C GLN A 87 23.62 -1.91 -3.67
N GLU A 88 22.69 -2.58 -2.98
CA GLU A 88 21.82 -3.60 -3.56
C GLU A 88 21.05 -3.02 -4.75
N PHE A 89 20.45 -1.84 -4.58
CA PHE A 89 19.74 -1.16 -5.66
C PHE A 89 20.63 -0.84 -6.89
N ILE A 90 21.87 -0.40 -6.66
CA ILE A 90 22.80 -0.11 -7.76
C ILE A 90 23.19 -1.39 -8.51
N HIS A 91 23.31 -2.52 -7.81
CA HIS A 91 23.66 -3.80 -8.41
C HIS A 91 22.48 -4.49 -9.12
N GLU A 92 21.31 -4.49 -8.51
CA GLU A 92 20.16 -5.28 -8.95
C GLU A 92 19.10 -4.44 -9.72
N GLY A 93 19.15 -3.11 -9.59
CA GLY A 93 18.13 -2.21 -10.11
C GLY A 93 16.86 -2.19 -9.27
N PHE A 94 15.79 -1.73 -9.87
CA PHE A 94 14.47 -1.72 -9.21
C PHE A 94 13.94 -3.14 -9.00
N LYS A 95 13.52 -3.45 -7.79
CA LYS A 95 12.75 -4.68 -7.54
C LYS A 95 11.46 -4.65 -8.37
N PRO A 96 11.09 -5.75 -9.03
CA PRO A 96 9.85 -5.78 -9.80
C PRO A 96 8.65 -5.55 -8.87
N GLY A 97 7.68 -4.77 -9.35
CA GLY A 97 6.42 -4.58 -8.64
C GLY A 97 5.55 -5.85 -8.67
N TYR A 98 4.60 -5.91 -7.75
CA TYR A 98 3.61 -6.99 -7.72
C TYR A 98 2.62 -6.85 -8.88
N GLN A 99 2.37 -7.94 -9.56
CA GLN A 99 1.57 -8.09 -10.76
C GLN A 99 0.35 -8.99 -10.52
N ILE A 100 -0.67 -8.89 -11.36
CA ILE A 100 -1.94 -9.60 -11.16
C ILE A 100 -2.15 -10.82 -12.07
N GLY A 101 -1.21 -11.12 -12.97
CA GLY A 101 -1.31 -12.26 -13.90
C GLY A 101 -2.23 -11.97 -15.09
N LEU A 102 -2.26 -10.72 -15.56
CA LEU A 102 -2.85 -10.31 -16.83
C LEU A 102 -1.77 -9.61 -17.65
N ASP A 103 -1.14 -10.30 -18.58
CA ASP A 103 0.08 -9.88 -19.27
C ASP A 103 -0.01 -8.47 -19.87
N ASN A 104 -1.14 -8.14 -20.52
CA ASN A 104 -1.36 -6.82 -21.10
C ASN A 104 -1.53 -5.71 -20.06
N PHE A 105 -1.95 -6.02 -18.84
CA PHE A 105 -1.98 -5.06 -17.73
C PHE A 105 -0.66 -5.06 -16.96
N ASP A 106 -0.09 -6.22 -16.71
CA ASP A 106 1.17 -6.39 -16.00
C ASP A 106 2.36 -5.73 -16.74
N SER A 107 2.26 -5.57 -18.07
CA SER A 107 3.25 -4.85 -18.89
C SER A 107 3.21 -3.33 -18.70
N ILE A 108 2.08 -2.78 -18.27
CA ILE A 108 1.87 -1.33 -18.12
C ILE A 108 1.71 -0.87 -16.68
N PHE A 109 1.54 -1.80 -15.72
CA PHE A 109 1.30 -1.45 -14.33
C PHE A 109 1.64 -2.58 -13.36
N SER A 110 2.29 -2.21 -12.28
CA SER A 110 2.56 -3.05 -11.11
C SER A 110 2.53 -2.19 -9.85
N THR A 111 2.64 -2.80 -8.66
CA THR A 111 2.52 -2.09 -7.38
C THR A 111 3.54 -2.55 -6.37
N TYR A 112 3.77 -1.73 -5.33
CA TYR A 112 4.41 -2.15 -4.09
C TYR A 112 3.41 -2.16 -2.94
N THR A 113 3.74 -2.82 -1.84
CA THR A 113 3.09 -2.60 -0.54
C THR A 113 3.50 -1.25 0.05
N GLY A 114 2.86 -0.81 1.14
CA GLY A 114 3.08 0.52 1.71
C GLY A 114 2.49 1.67 0.88
N GLN A 115 1.69 1.36 -0.14
CA GLN A 115 1.11 2.33 -1.08
C GLN A 115 -0.42 2.20 -1.13
N PHE A 116 -1.09 3.20 -1.71
CA PHE A 116 -2.49 3.06 -2.04
C PHE A 116 -2.79 3.44 -3.51
N ILE A 117 -3.81 2.78 -4.05
CA ILE A 117 -4.31 2.96 -5.41
C ILE A 117 -5.72 3.51 -5.35
N THR A 118 -6.00 4.54 -6.14
CA THR A 118 -7.36 5.00 -6.40
C THR A 118 -7.88 4.38 -7.69
N VAL A 119 -9.02 3.68 -7.62
CA VAL A 119 -9.70 3.11 -8.78
C VAL A 119 -11.00 3.90 -9.04
N THR A 120 -11.10 4.51 -10.20
CA THR A 120 -12.28 5.31 -10.59
C THR A 120 -12.91 4.84 -11.89
N GLY A 121 -14.04 5.42 -12.24
CA GLY A 121 -14.85 5.13 -13.43
C GLY A 121 -16.32 5.38 -13.17
N VAL A 122 -17.11 5.53 -14.22
CA VAL A 122 -18.55 5.75 -14.10
C VAL A 122 -19.28 4.63 -13.34
N PRO A 123 -20.44 4.86 -12.76
CA PRO A 123 -21.26 3.78 -12.18
C PRO A 123 -21.43 2.63 -13.17
N SER A 124 -21.40 1.40 -12.66
CA SER A 124 -21.53 0.16 -13.45
C SER A 124 -20.41 -0.12 -14.48
N SER A 125 -19.30 0.63 -14.46
CA SER A 125 -18.16 0.38 -15.37
C SER A 125 -17.34 -0.88 -15.04
N GLY A 126 -17.61 -1.55 -13.92
CA GLY A 126 -16.89 -2.77 -13.52
C GLY A 126 -15.70 -2.55 -12.58
N LYS A 127 -15.61 -1.38 -11.92
CA LYS A 127 -14.53 -1.07 -10.96
C LYS A 127 -14.31 -2.16 -9.91
N SER A 128 -15.36 -2.45 -9.13
CA SER A 128 -15.32 -3.46 -8.07
C SER A 128 -14.96 -4.83 -8.62
N ASP A 129 -15.46 -5.17 -9.80
CA ASP A 129 -15.16 -6.45 -10.46
C ASP A 129 -13.69 -6.55 -10.91
N PHE A 130 -13.10 -5.44 -11.40
CA PHE A 130 -11.68 -5.38 -11.72
C PHE A 130 -10.81 -5.40 -10.46
N VAL A 131 -11.22 -4.73 -9.38
CA VAL A 131 -10.54 -4.81 -8.08
C VAL A 131 -10.57 -6.25 -7.54
N ASP A 132 -11.70 -6.96 -7.65
CA ASP A 132 -11.79 -8.38 -7.32
C ASP A 132 -10.76 -9.21 -8.13
N ARG A 133 -10.59 -8.89 -9.44
CA ARG A 133 -9.58 -9.55 -10.27
C ARG A 133 -8.15 -9.23 -9.83
N MET A 134 -7.87 -7.98 -9.44
CA MET A 134 -6.56 -7.60 -8.92
C MET A 134 -6.20 -8.42 -7.68
N VAL A 135 -7.08 -8.47 -6.69
CA VAL A 135 -6.80 -9.18 -5.44
C VAL A 135 -6.74 -10.70 -5.60
N VAL A 136 -7.53 -11.26 -6.51
CA VAL A 136 -7.41 -12.68 -6.91
C VAL A 136 -6.04 -12.92 -7.56
N GLY A 137 -5.59 -12.03 -8.44
CA GLY A 137 -4.27 -12.11 -9.04
C GLY A 137 -3.13 -12.09 -8.02
N TYR A 138 -3.18 -11.18 -7.07
CA TYR A 138 -2.20 -11.12 -5.98
C TYR A 138 -2.23 -12.38 -5.11
N GLN A 139 -3.42 -12.93 -4.83
CA GLN A 139 -3.55 -14.17 -4.09
C GLN A 139 -2.93 -15.34 -4.86
N MET A 140 -3.24 -15.49 -6.15
CA MET A 140 -2.77 -16.60 -6.97
C MET A 140 -1.25 -16.57 -7.21
N LYS A 141 -0.66 -15.38 -7.39
CA LYS A 141 0.78 -15.23 -7.65
C LYS A 141 1.63 -15.20 -6.38
N TYR A 142 1.13 -14.61 -5.29
CA TYR A 142 1.94 -14.31 -4.11
C TYR A 142 1.33 -14.80 -2.79
N GLY A 143 0.18 -15.47 -2.82
CA GLY A 143 -0.50 -15.93 -1.61
C GLY A 143 -1.04 -14.79 -0.73
N TRP A 144 -1.26 -13.60 -1.28
CA TRP A 144 -1.73 -12.45 -0.51
C TRP A 144 -3.13 -12.69 0.04
N LYS A 145 -3.30 -12.29 1.28
CA LYS A 145 -4.62 -12.24 1.93
C LYS A 145 -5.18 -10.83 1.84
N THR A 146 -6.47 -10.73 1.57
CA THR A 146 -7.16 -9.46 1.34
C THR A 146 -8.33 -9.28 2.31
N ALA A 147 -8.48 -8.07 2.84
CA ALA A 147 -9.69 -7.66 3.56
C ALA A 147 -10.49 -6.66 2.73
N PHE A 148 -11.83 -6.79 2.77
CA PHE A 148 -12.76 -5.90 2.07
C PHE A 148 -13.61 -5.13 3.08
N ALA A 149 -13.64 -3.82 2.96
CA ALA A 149 -14.64 -2.94 3.55
C ALA A 149 -15.57 -2.46 2.41
N SER A 150 -16.54 -3.30 2.04
CA SER A 150 -17.38 -3.14 0.84
C SER A 150 -18.87 -3.08 1.20
N PRO A 151 -19.37 -1.97 1.74
CA PRO A 151 -20.78 -1.86 2.16
C PRO A 151 -21.81 -1.97 1.02
N GLU A 152 -21.41 -1.77 -0.22
CA GLU A 152 -22.28 -1.93 -1.39
C GLU A 152 -22.31 -3.35 -1.96
N ASN A 153 -21.30 -4.18 -1.67
CA ASN A 153 -21.23 -5.57 -2.12
C ASN A 153 -21.94 -6.53 -1.14
N LYS A 154 -23.18 -6.21 -0.81
CA LYS A 154 -24.03 -7.04 0.06
C LYS A 154 -25.18 -7.66 -0.69
N PRO A 155 -25.65 -8.84 -0.27
CA PRO A 155 -25.14 -9.68 0.83
C PRO A 155 -23.77 -10.29 0.49
N THR A 156 -22.95 -10.54 1.51
CA THR A 156 -21.56 -10.97 1.39
C THR A 156 -21.38 -12.26 0.57
N PHE A 157 -22.36 -13.19 0.62
CA PHE A 157 -22.28 -14.42 -0.18
C PHE A 157 -22.23 -14.14 -1.71
N LEU A 158 -22.83 -13.05 -2.19
CA LEU A 158 -22.73 -12.68 -3.61
C LEU A 158 -21.32 -12.21 -3.98
N HIS A 159 -20.65 -11.49 -3.07
CA HIS A 159 -19.26 -11.13 -3.27
C HIS A 159 -18.35 -12.36 -3.22
N THR A 160 -18.54 -13.22 -2.23
CA THR A 160 -17.84 -14.51 -2.12
C THR A 160 -18.03 -15.36 -3.39
N HIS A 161 -19.24 -15.42 -3.93
CA HIS A 161 -19.52 -16.13 -5.18
C HIS A 161 -18.72 -15.56 -6.37
N LYS A 162 -18.57 -14.23 -6.48
CA LYS A 162 -17.72 -13.63 -7.53
C LYS A 162 -16.26 -14.07 -7.40
N LEU A 163 -15.71 -14.12 -6.18
CA LEU A 163 -14.35 -14.58 -5.94
C LEU A 163 -14.18 -16.06 -6.30
N ILE A 164 -15.13 -16.91 -5.88
CA ILE A 164 -15.14 -18.34 -6.25
C ILE A 164 -15.09 -18.51 -7.77
N ARG A 165 -15.91 -17.75 -8.51
CA ARG A 165 -15.93 -17.80 -9.97
C ARG A 165 -14.60 -17.43 -10.59
N LYS A 166 -13.98 -16.34 -10.13
CA LYS A 166 -12.70 -15.84 -10.66
C LYS A 166 -11.56 -16.83 -10.38
N ILE A 167 -11.50 -17.36 -9.17
CA ILE A 167 -10.47 -18.33 -8.76
C ILE A 167 -10.67 -19.66 -9.47
N GLY A 168 -11.90 -20.12 -9.53
CA GLY A 168 -12.24 -21.42 -10.12
C GLY A 168 -12.28 -21.43 -11.66
N GLY A 169 -12.54 -20.29 -12.27
CA GLY A 169 -12.63 -20.17 -13.72
C GLY A 169 -13.95 -20.67 -14.32
N TRP A 170 -15.00 -20.86 -13.50
CA TRP A 170 -16.32 -21.34 -13.97
C TRP A 170 -17.47 -20.68 -13.20
N MET A 171 -18.69 -20.81 -13.74
CA MET A 171 -19.92 -20.46 -13.04
C MET A 171 -20.36 -21.62 -12.14
N PRO A 172 -20.28 -21.54 -10.81
CA PRO A 172 -20.70 -22.64 -9.92
C PRO A 172 -22.19 -22.96 -10.06
N THR A 173 -22.50 -24.23 -10.04
CA THR A 173 -23.83 -24.78 -10.04
C THR A 173 -24.07 -25.63 -8.79
N LYS A 174 -25.31 -26.12 -8.57
CA LYS A 174 -25.60 -27.00 -7.42
C LYS A 174 -24.84 -28.33 -7.50
N GLU A 175 -24.51 -28.79 -8.70
CA GLU A 175 -23.77 -30.04 -8.97
C GLU A 175 -22.29 -29.92 -8.58
N ASP A 176 -21.75 -28.72 -8.49
CA ASP A 176 -20.36 -28.49 -8.07
C ASP A 176 -20.19 -28.63 -6.55
N ILE A 177 -21.25 -28.40 -5.76
CA ILE A 177 -21.20 -28.40 -4.28
C ILE A 177 -20.75 -29.77 -3.77
N GLY A 178 -19.66 -29.80 -2.97
CA GLY A 178 -19.09 -31.04 -2.42
C GLY A 178 -18.15 -31.78 -3.38
N THR A 179 -17.86 -31.21 -4.56
CA THR A 179 -16.80 -31.75 -5.42
C THR A 179 -15.42 -31.28 -4.92
N GLU A 180 -14.38 -32.05 -5.22
CA GLU A 180 -13.00 -31.68 -4.86
C GLU A 180 -12.60 -30.29 -5.41
N LYS A 181 -13.07 -29.93 -6.61
CA LYS A 181 -12.84 -28.61 -7.20
C LYS A 181 -13.48 -27.49 -6.37
N TRP A 182 -14.73 -27.68 -5.96
CA TRP A 182 -15.47 -26.75 -5.09
C TRP A 182 -14.75 -26.58 -3.77
N ASP A 183 -14.41 -27.68 -3.11
CA ASP A 183 -13.78 -27.67 -1.78
C ASP A 183 -12.43 -26.94 -1.82
N LYS A 184 -11.59 -27.20 -2.83
CA LYS A 184 -10.32 -26.50 -3.03
C LYS A 184 -10.50 -24.99 -3.19
N VAL A 185 -11.46 -24.57 -4.02
CA VAL A 185 -11.66 -23.13 -4.30
C VAL A 185 -12.27 -22.42 -3.09
N THR A 186 -13.21 -23.05 -2.40
CA THR A 186 -13.81 -22.48 -1.19
C THR A 186 -12.82 -22.39 -0.05
N GLU A 187 -11.91 -23.34 0.12
CA GLU A 187 -10.80 -23.29 1.07
C GLU A 187 -9.86 -22.12 0.78
N ILE A 188 -9.53 -21.87 -0.51
CA ILE A 188 -8.73 -20.69 -0.90
C ILE A 188 -9.44 -19.41 -0.49
N VAL A 189 -10.75 -19.30 -0.75
CA VAL A 189 -11.52 -18.11 -0.42
C VAL A 189 -11.61 -17.90 1.09
N ASP A 190 -11.92 -18.92 1.86
CA ASP A 190 -12.03 -18.86 3.32
C ASP A 190 -10.72 -18.46 3.99
N SER A 191 -9.60 -18.99 3.49
CA SER A 191 -8.28 -18.77 4.08
C SER A 191 -7.66 -17.41 3.72
N ASN A 192 -8.10 -16.76 2.63
CA ASN A 192 -7.40 -15.59 2.09
C ASN A 192 -8.25 -14.32 1.93
N PHE A 193 -9.57 -14.40 2.03
CA PHE A 193 -10.44 -13.24 1.84
C PHE A 193 -11.33 -13.00 3.05
N TYR A 194 -11.26 -11.79 3.61
CA TYR A 194 -11.95 -11.40 4.84
C TYR A 194 -12.89 -10.23 4.55
N PHE A 195 -14.09 -10.27 5.06
CA PHE A 195 -15.10 -9.22 4.87
C PHE A 195 -15.33 -8.48 6.18
N ILE A 196 -15.03 -7.19 6.18
CA ILE A 196 -15.28 -6.30 7.33
C ILE A 196 -16.75 -5.91 7.28
N GLU A 197 -17.52 -6.39 8.26
CA GLU A 197 -18.94 -6.08 8.41
C GLU A 197 -19.13 -5.26 9.68
N ASN A 198 -19.19 -3.95 9.53
CA ASN A 198 -19.44 -3.01 10.61
C ASN A 198 -20.89 -2.52 10.54
N GLU A 199 -21.51 -2.25 11.69
CA GLU A 199 -22.82 -1.57 11.74
C GLU A 199 -22.76 -0.18 11.14
N ARG A 200 -21.64 0.52 11.38
CA ARG A 200 -21.28 1.78 10.75
C ARG A 200 -19.94 1.65 10.06
N TYR A 201 -19.91 2.04 8.80
CA TYR A 201 -18.68 2.11 8.04
C TYR A 201 -18.08 3.50 8.20
N ASP A 202 -17.22 3.67 9.20
CA ASP A 202 -16.35 4.83 9.34
C ASP A 202 -14.89 4.40 9.16
N LEU A 203 -14.05 5.36 8.75
CA LEU A 203 -12.66 5.08 8.41
C LEU A 203 -11.87 4.53 9.61
N ASP A 204 -12.12 5.06 10.81
CA ASP A 204 -11.40 4.63 12.02
C ASP A 204 -11.65 3.16 12.32
N SER A 205 -12.92 2.76 12.28
CA SER A 205 -13.29 1.38 12.55
C SER A 205 -12.79 0.42 11.46
N VAL A 206 -12.80 0.84 10.19
CA VAL A 206 -12.27 0.05 9.07
C VAL A 206 -10.76 -0.14 9.21
N LEU A 207 -10.01 0.94 9.46
CA LEU A 207 -8.55 0.86 9.64
C LEU A 207 -8.16 0.07 10.91
N ALA A 208 -8.91 0.23 12.01
CA ALA A 208 -8.68 -0.56 13.23
C ALA A 208 -8.88 -2.06 12.98
N LYS A 209 -9.96 -2.43 12.28
CA LYS A 209 -10.21 -3.82 11.90
C LYS A 209 -9.20 -4.35 10.89
N GLY A 210 -8.78 -3.51 9.95
CA GLY A 210 -7.68 -3.79 9.02
C GLY A 210 -6.38 -4.10 9.78
N ALA A 211 -6.02 -3.28 10.76
CA ALA A 211 -4.84 -3.50 11.60
C ALA A 211 -4.90 -4.80 12.40
N GLU A 212 -6.08 -5.16 12.92
CA GLU A 212 -6.30 -6.45 13.59
C GLU A 212 -6.08 -7.61 12.61
N LEU A 213 -6.61 -7.51 11.40
CA LEU A 213 -6.45 -8.54 10.36
C LEU A 213 -5.01 -8.66 9.86
N VAL A 214 -4.26 -7.55 9.77
CA VAL A 214 -2.81 -7.63 9.50
C VAL A 214 -2.11 -8.44 10.56
N LYS A 215 -2.34 -8.13 11.85
CA LYS A 215 -1.67 -8.81 12.97
C LYS A 215 -2.06 -10.28 13.12
N ARG A 216 -3.34 -10.60 12.93
CA ARG A 216 -3.87 -11.95 13.20
C ARG A 216 -3.87 -12.87 11.99
N LYS A 217 -4.06 -12.33 10.81
CA LYS A 217 -4.24 -13.09 9.57
C LYS A 217 -3.16 -12.85 8.53
N GLY A 218 -2.37 -11.78 8.69
CA GLY A 218 -1.31 -11.41 7.76
C GLY A 218 -1.85 -10.89 6.42
N ILE A 219 -2.95 -10.10 6.43
CA ILE A 219 -3.42 -9.51 5.17
C ILE A 219 -2.36 -8.59 4.58
N LYS A 220 -2.24 -8.60 3.27
CA LYS A 220 -1.36 -7.73 2.48
C LYS A 220 -2.12 -6.73 1.62
N CYS A 221 -3.44 -6.84 1.55
CA CYS A 221 -4.30 -5.90 0.84
C CYS A 221 -5.53 -5.54 1.66
N LEU A 222 -5.90 -4.25 1.66
CA LEU A 222 -7.17 -3.74 2.19
C LEU A 222 -7.91 -3.01 1.07
N VAL A 223 -9.14 -3.43 0.78
CA VAL A 223 -10.02 -2.80 -0.22
C VAL A 223 -11.09 -1.99 0.48
N ILE A 224 -11.27 -0.74 0.07
CA ILE A 224 -12.35 0.16 0.49
C ILE A 224 -13.22 0.45 -0.74
N ASP A 225 -14.42 -0.09 -0.79
CA ASP A 225 -15.30 -0.04 -1.97
C ASP A 225 -16.78 0.20 -1.60
N PRO A 226 -17.29 1.40 -1.85
CA PRO A 226 -16.59 2.61 -2.26
C PRO A 226 -16.28 3.56 -1.09
N TYR A 227 -15.34 4.46 -1.31
CA TYR A 227 -14.91 5.49 -0.35
C TYR A 227 -16.07 6.34 0.22
N ASN A 228 -17.04 6.73 -0.63
CA ASN A 228 -18.14 7.59 -0.21
C ASN A 228 -19.14 6.94 0.76
N LYS A 229 -19.03 5.64 0.99
CA LYS A 229 -19.79 4.88 2.00
C LYS A 229 -19.03 4.66 3.30
N VAL A 230 -17.72 4.89 3.30
CA VAL A 230 -16.85 4.79 4.48
C VAL A 230 -16.49 6.22 4.91
N LYS A 231 -17.25 6.78 5.85
CA LYS A 231 -17.14 8.18 6.25
C LYS A 231 -16.03 8.39 7.28
N MET A 232 -15.47 9.58 7.31
CA MET A 232 -14.59 10.03 8.37
C MET A 232 -15.40 10.71 9.48
N ASN A 233 -15.17 10.32 10.72
CA ASN A 233 -15.79 10.97 11.87
C ASN A 233 -15.25 12.41 12.02
N GLY A 234 -16.15 13.36 12.33
CA GLY A 234 -15.78 14.76 12.53
C GLY A 234 -15.57 15.59 11.26
N SER A 235 -15.72 15.00 10.06
CA SER A 235 -15.51 15.70 8.78
C SER A 235 -16.57 16.75 8.44
N SER A 236 -17.69 16.82 9.17
CA SER A 236 -18.79 17.74 8.87
C SER A 236 -18.44 19.23 9.04
N ALA A 237 -17.40 19.55 9.81
CA ALA A 237 -16.89 20.91 10.02
C ALA A 237 -15.78 21.29 9.02
N MET A 238 -15.28 20.36 8.22
CA MET A 238 -14.18 20.56 7.25
C MET A 238 -14.73 20.88 5.87
N SER A 239 -13.96 21.60 5.06
CA SER A 239 -14.23 21.69 3.63
C SER A 239 -14.10 20.30 2.96
N ILE A 240 -14.74 20.12 1.79
CA ILE A 240 -14.65 18.83 1.08
C ILE A 240 -13.18 18.48 0.72
N PRO A 241 -12.37 19.42 0.18
CA PRO A 241 -10.96 19.17 -0.07
C PRO A 241 -10.20 18.75 1.19
N ASP A 242 -10.30 19.50 2.29
CA ASP A 242 -9.60 19.21 3.54
C ASP A 242 -9.99 17.83 4.09
N ALA A 243 -11.28 17.52 4.13
CA ALA A 243 -11.77 16.22 4.58
C ALA A 243 -11.29 15.08 3.68
N THR A 244 -11.17 15.32 2.37
CA THR A 244 -10.63 14.33 1.43
C THR A 244 -9.13 14.12 1.66
N MET A 245 -8.37 15.19 1.81
CA MET A 245 -6.93 15.10 2.07
C MET A 245 -6.65 14.38 3.38
N GLU A 246 -7.37 14.72 4.47
CA GLU A 246 -7.24 14.03 5.76
C GLU A 246 -7.56 12.52 5.63
N TYR A 247 -8.63 12.18 4.90
CA TYR A 247 -9.00 10.79 4.64
C TYR A 247 -7.88 10.02 3.94
N LEU A 248 -7.31 10.60 2.88
CA LEU A 248 -6.25 9.98 2.08
C LEU A 248 -4.92 9.89 2.84
N THR A 249 -4.59 10.91 3.63
CA THR A 249 -3.41 10.92 4.51
C THR A 249 -3.46 9.77 5.52
N ARG A 250 -4.62 9.49 6.10
CA ARG A 250 -4.79 8.38 7.05
C ARG A 250 -4.68 7.02 6.39
N ILE A 251 -5.18 6.89 5.16
CA ILE A 251 -5.00 5.67 4.36
C ILE A 251 -3.52 5.45 4.03
N GLU A 252 -2.81 6.50 3.61
CA GLU A 252 -1.38 6.43 3.31
C GLU A 252 -0.58 6.03 4.55
N ALA A 253 -0.84 6.66 5.69
CA ALA A 253 -0.20 6.34 6.96
C ALA A 253 -0.44 4.87 7.36
N PHE A 254 -1.67 4.37 7.16
CA PHE A 254 -2.00 2.97 7.41
C PHE A 254 -1.22 2.02 6.48
N ALA A 255 -1.22 2.30 5.17
CA ALA A 255 -0.51 1.51 4.19
C ALA A 255 0.98 1.38 4.52
N LYS A 256 1.65 2.50 4.82
CA LYS A 256 3.06 2.55 5.21
C LYS A 256 3.34 1.83 6.52
N LYS A 257 2.54 2.10 7.56
CA LYS A 257 2.74 1.53 8.90
C LYS A 257 2.66 0.00 8.91
N TYR A 258 1.78 -0.57 8.11
CA TYR A 258 1.51 -2.01 8.11
C TYR A 258 2.11 -2.73 6.90
N ASP A 259 2.79 -2.03 6.02
CA ASP A 259 3.34 -2.55 4.76
C ASP A 259 2.30 -3.35 3.97
N VAL A 260 1.16 -2.72 3.70
CA VAL A 260 0.05 -3.28 2.94
C VAL A 260 -0.31 -2.40 1.76
N LEU A 261 -0.88 -3.01 0.72
CA LEU A 261 -1.52 -2.27 -0.35
C LEU A 261 -2.94 -1.89 0.08
N VAL A 262 -3.32 -0.61 -0.12
CA VAL A 262 -4.72 -0.20 0.06
C VAL A 262 -5.30 0.17 -1.30
N ILE A 263 -6.46 -0.41 -1.66
CA ILE A 263 -7.19 -0.09 -2.90
C ILE A 263 -8.45 0.66 -2.52
N VAL A 264 -8.60 1.88 -3.03
CA VAL A 264 -9.76 2.73 -2.75
C VAL A 264 -10.57 2.93 -4.03
N VAL A 265 -11.80 2.45 -4.04
CA VAL A 265 -12.73 2.67 -5.15
C VAL A 265 -13.49 3.98 -4.91
N ALA A 266 -13.41 4.90 -5.86
CA ALA A 266 -14.04 6.20 -5.78
C ALA A 266 -14.86 6.52 -7.03
N HIS A 267 -16.09 7.00 -6.82
CA HIS A 267 -16.95 7.39 -7.92
C HIS A 267 -16.68 8.83 -8.36
N PRO A 268 -16.66 9.11 -9.66
CA PRO A 268 -16.62 10.50 -10.14
C PRO A 268 -17.88 11.25 -9.73
N THR A 269 -17.80 12.55 -9.70
CA THR A 269 -18.97 13.44 -9.62
C THR A 269 -19.87 13.27 -10.85
N LYS A 270 -21.06 13.90 -10.85
CA LYS A 270 -21.93 13.85 -12.02
C LYS A 270 -21.19 14.34 -13.26
N MET A 271 -21.09 13.45 -14.25
CA MET A 271 -20.55 13.77 -15.56
C MET A 271 -21.68 14.14 -16.50
N TYR A 272 -21.49 15.18 -17.29
CA TYR A 272 -22.45 15.64 -18.28
C TYR A 272 -22.10 15.04 -19.63
N LYS A 273 -23.14 14.71 -20.40
CA LYS A 273 -22.96 14.36 -21.80
C LYS A 273 -22.62 15.62 -22.59
N LYS A 274 -21.73 15.50 -23.55
CA LYS A 274 -21.49 16.54 -24.57
C LYS A 274 -22.67 16.65 -25.53
N ASP A 275 -22.67 17.70 -26.34
CA ASP A 275 -23.73 17.93 -27.33
C ASP A 275 -23.81 16.80 -28.38
N ASP A 276 -22.70 16.11 -28.63
CA ASP A 276 -22.62 14.91 -29.50
C ASP A 276 -23.08 13.61 -28.82
N GLY A 277 -23.56 13.70 -27.57
CA GLY A 277 -24.01 12.54 -26.79
C GLY A 277 -22.91 11.72 -26.14
N THR A 278 -21.62 12.03 -26.36
CA THR A 278 -20.49 11.41 -25.73
C THR A 278 -20.27 11.93 -24.30
N MET A 279 -19.51 11.20 -23.49
CA MET A 279 -19.07 11.63 -22.15
C MET A 279 -17.56 11.61 -22.12
N ASP A 280 -16.95 12.60 -21.48
CA ASP A 280 -15.53 12.56 -21.19
C ASP A 280 -15.19 11.36 -20.30
N GLU A 281 -14.01 10.80 -20.48
CA GLU A 281 -13.53 9.79 -19.55
C GLU A 281 -13.23 10.43 -18.18
N PRO A 282 -13.70 9.80 -17.09
CA PRO A 282 -13.37 10.29 -15.76
C PRO A 282 -11.87 10.29 -15.54
N THR A 283 -11.39 11.31 -14.88
CA THR A 283 -10.02 11.38 -14.35
C THR A 283 -10.08 11.39 -12.83
N MET A 284 -8.93 11.37 -12.16
CA MET A 284 -8.88 11.52 -10.71
C MET A 284 -9.45 12.87 -10.26
N TYR A 285 -9.32 13.91 -11.06
CA TYR A 285 -9.93 15.24 -10.81
C TYR A 285 -11.46 15.23 -10.86
N SER A 286 -12.04 14.24 -11.51
CA SER A 286 -13.50 14.08 -11.59
C SER A 286 -14.11 13.51 -10.30
N ILE A 287 -13.30 13.00 -9.37
CA ILE A 287 -13.78 12.46 -8.09
C ILE A 287 -14.16 13.63 -7.18
N LYS A 288 -15.14 13.43 -6.30
CA LYS A 288 -15.50 14.44 -5.31
C LYS A 288 -14.32 14.68 -4.33
N GLY A 289 -13.86 15.91 -4.25
CA GLY A 289 -12.60 16.29 -3.58
C GLY A 289 -11.50 16.65 -4.58
N GLY A 290 -11.68 16.33 -5.86
CA GLY A 290 -10.90 16.90 -6.97
C GLY A 290 -9.41 16.56 -6.97
N GLY A 291 -8.57 17.61 -6.92
CA GLY A 291 -7.12 17.52 -7.03
C GLY A 291 -6.45 16.68 -5.95
N GLU A 292 -7.03 16.64 -4.74
CA GLU A 292 -6.53 15.90 -3.60
C GLU A 292 -6.34 14.40 -3.91
N TRP A 293 -7.22 13.82 -4.72
CA TRP A 293 -7.10 12.44 -5.17
C TRP A 293 -5.87 12.23 -6.06
N TYR A 294 -5.63 13.18 -6.96
CA TYR A 294 -4.45 13.11 -7.82
C TYR A 294 -3.17 13.32 -7.01
N ASP A 295 -3.17 14.30 -6.11
CA ASP A 295 -1.98 14.67 -5.35
C ASP A 295 -1.57 13.58 -4.36
N ALA A 296 -2.51 13.07 -3.57
CA ALA A 296 -2.23 12.11 -2.50
C ALA A 296 -2.01 10.67 -3.00
N SER A 297 -2.71 10.22 -4.06
CA SER A 297 -2.61 8.82 -4.51
C SER A 297 -1.23 8.49 -5.09
N TYR A 298 -0.72 7.31 -4.76
CA TYR A 298 0.46 6.77 -5.45
C TYR A 298 0.14 6.39 -6.88
N HIS A 299 -1.01 5.75 -7.07
CA HIS A 299 -1.46 5.28 -8.37
C HIS A 299 -2.94 5.58 -8.57
N GLY A 300 -3.32 5.80 -9.80
CA GLY A 300 -4.70 5.99 -10.22
C GLY A 300 -5.04 5.12 -11.41
N LEU A 301 -6.14 4.39 -11.33
CA LEU A 301 -6.66 3.56 -12.42
C LEU A 301 -8.08 3.99 -12.78
N LEU A 302 -8.36 4.05 -14.09
CA LEU A 302 -9.70 4.18 -14.64
C LEU A 302 -10.15 2.82 -15.15
N VAL A 303 -11.33 2.39 -14.74
CA VAL A 303 -12.03 1.24 -15.34
C VAL A 303 -13.22 1.75 -16.15
N HIS A 304 -13.19 1.49 -17.44
CA HIS A 304 -14.22 1.91 -18.37
C HIS A 304 -14.77 0.73 -19.17
N ARG A 305 -16.08 0.55 -19.15
CA ARG A 305 -16.77 -0.50 -19.90
C ARG A 305 -17.42 0.09 -21.13
N ASN A 306 -17.06 -0.44 -22.29
CA ASN A 306 -17.75 -0.16 -23.53
C ASN A 306 -18.86 -1.21 -23.74
N TYR A 307 -20.10 -0.79 -23.64
CA TYR A 307 -21.26 -1.69 -23.79
C TYR A 307 -21.54 -2.10 -25.23
N SER A 308 -21.11 -1.29 -26.21
CA SER A 308 -21.36 -1.54 -27.63
C SER A 308 -20.55 -2.72 -28.15
N ASN A 309 -19.25 -2.76 -27.82
CA ASN A 309 -18.34 -3.85 -28.22
C ASN A 309 -18.04 -4.85 -27.08
N LYS A 310 -18.66 -4.66 -25.91
CA LYS A 310 -18.51 -5.52 -24.71
C LYS A 310 -17.09 -5.61 -24.17
N THR A 311 -16.23 -4.62 -24.46
CA THR A 311 -14.87 -4.56 -23.96
C THR A 311 -14.76 -3.78 -22.64
N VAL A 312 -13.74 -4.06 -21.88
CA VAL A 312 -13.35 -3.30 -20.69
C VAL A 312 -11.96 -2.73 -20.91
N LYS A 313 -11.82 -1.44 -20.73
CA LYS A 313 -10.57 -0.73 -20.76
C LYS A 313 -10.13 -0.40 -19.33
N VAL A 314 -8.88 -0.68 -19.01
CA VAL A 314 -8.23 -0.22 -17.79
C VAL A 314 -7.09 0.71 -18.18
N LYS A 315 -7.17 1.96 -17.71
CA LYS A 315 -6.20 3.01 -18.03
C LYS A 315 -5.45 3.43 -16.78
N VAL A 316 -4.14 3.56 -16.90
CA VAL A 316 -3.27 4.09 -15.85
C VAL A 316 -3.37 5.62 -15.88
N LEU A 317 -4.10 6.21 -14.94
CA LEU A 317 -4.25 7.67 -14.82
C LEU A 317 -3.05 8.33 -14.16
N LYS A 318 -2.41 7.62 -13.22
CA LYS A 318 -1.23 8.05 -12.48
C LYS A 318 -0.40 6.84 -12.03
N VAL A 319 0.88 6.94 -12.21
CA VAL A 319 1.88 6.10 -11.53
C VAL A 319 2.97 7.02 -10.96
N LYS A 320 3.27 6.90 -9.66
CA LYS A 320 4.24 7.77 -8.98
C LYS A 320 5.69 7.37 -9.30
N PHE A 321 5.97 6.08 -9.41
CA PHE A 321 7.29 5.54 -9.66
C PHE A 321 7.35 4.93 -11.07
N GLN A 322 8.23 5.44 -11.91
CA GLN A 322 8.34 5.07 -13.33
C GLN A 322 8.60 3.57 -13.57
N ASN A 323 9.26 2.90 -12.65
CA ASN A 323 9.52 1.47 -12.71
C ASN A 323 8.27 0.60 -12.48
N LEU A 324 7.18 1.18 -12.00
CA LEU A 324 5.93 0.45 -11.71
C LEU A 324 4.89 0.55 -12.83
N GLY A 325 5.12 1.39 -13.84
CA GLY A 325 4.19 1.47 -14.97
C GLY A 325 4.33 2.75 -15.77
N GLU A 326 3.42 2.89 -16.73
CA GLU A 326 3.39 3.99 -17.68
C GLU A 326 2.10 4.80 -17.56
N ASN A 327 2.23 6.12 -17.33
CA ASN A 327 1.10 7.03 -17.28
C ASN A 327 0.38 7.08 -18.62
N GLN A 328 -0.96 7.05 -18.57
CA GLN A 328 -1.88 7.05 -19.71
C GLN A 328 -1.89 5.76 -20.55
N ALA A 329 -1.07 4.74 -20.21
CA ALA A 329 -1.14 3.44 -20.85
C ALA A 329 -2.47 2.75 -20.58
N GLU A 330 -2.91 1.94 -21.53
CA GLU A 330 -4.23 1.29 -21.53
C GLU A 330 -4.11 -0.21 -21.77
N ALA A 331 -4.86 -0.99 -21.00
CA ALA A 331 -5.06 -2.41 -21.23
C ALA A 331 -6.53 -2.68 -21.58
N HIS A 332 -6.75 -3.53 -22.57
CA HIS A 332 -8.07 -3.85 -23.09
C HIS A 332 -8.41 -5.32 -22.85
N PHE A 333 -9.65 -5.59 -22.47
CA PHE A 333 -10.14 -6.91 -22.09
C PHE A 333 -11.50 -7.22 -22.66
N ASN A 334 -11.74 -8.49 -22.91
CA ASN A 334 -13.05 -9.08 -23.02
C ASN A 334 -13.47 -9.63 -21.65
N TRP A 335 -14.70 -9.41 -21.23
CA TRP A 335 -15.20 -9.99 -20.00
C TRP A 335 -15.81 -11.37 -20.24
N ASN A 336 -15.26 -12.39 -19.57
CA ASN A 336 -15.79 -13.75 -19.65
C ASN A 336 -17.02 -13.90 -18.76
N LYS A 337 -18.15 -14.26 -19.32
CA LYS A 337 -19.41 -14.38 -18.60
C LYS A 337 -19.42 -15.56 -17.62
N ASP A 338 -18.72 -16.65 -17.91
CA ASP A 338 -18.77 -17.88 -17.10
C ASP A 338 -17.82 -17.78 -15.89
N SER A 339 -16.58 -17.43 -16.11
CA SER A 339 -15.62 -17.24 -15.01
C SER A 339 -15.80 -15.90 -14.28
N GLY A 340 -16.44 -14.90 -14.89
CA GLY A 340 -16.46 -13.53 -14.39
C GLY A 340 -15.09 -12.87 -14.44
N ASP A 341 -14.16 -13.36 -15.25
CA ASP A 341 -12.79 -12.88 -15.36
C ASP A 341 -12.53 -12.10 -16.65
N TYR A 342 -11.36 -11.52 -16.76
CA TYR A 342 -10.90 -10.68 -17.84
C TYR A 342 -9.97 -11.49 -18.74
N ILE A 343 -10.24 -11.49 -20.05
CA ILE A 343 -9.38 -12.10 -21.06
C ILE A 343 -8.77 -10.94 -21.87
N PRO A 344 -7.45 -10.91 -22.10
CA PRO A 344 -6.82 -9.90 -22.94
C PRO A 344 -7.57 -9.78 -24.28
N HIS A 345 -7.89 -8.54 -24.64
CA HIS A 345 -8.48 -8.26 -25.96
C HIS A 345 -7.32 -8.03 -26.93
N GLU A 346 -7.12 -8.95 -27.87
CA GLU A 346 -6.18 -8.76 -28.95
C GLU A 346 -6.73 -7.65 -29.85
N GLN A 347 -6.13 -6.46 -29.77
CA GLN A 347 -6.31 -5.47 -30.84
C GLN A 347 -5.59 -6.05 -32.06
N GLU A 348 -6.32 -6.28 -33.14
CA GLU A 348 -5.70 -6.40 -34.46
C GLU A 348 -4.79 -5.18 -34.60
N LEU A 349 -3.46 -5.39 -34.62
CA LEU A 349 -2.50 -4.38 -35.04
C LEU A 349 -2.90 -4.03 -36.46
N ASN A 350 -3.70 -2.95 -36.62
CA ASN A 350 -3.97 -2.38 -37.91
C ASN A 350 -2.60 -2.17 -38.57
N SER A 351 -2.34 -2.88 -39.65
CA SER A 351 -1.19 -2.70 -40.52
C SER A 351 -0.92 -1.21 -40.70
N MET A 352 0.31 -0.80 -40.39
CA MET A 352 0.72 0.60 -40.51
C MET A 352 0.36 1.13 -41.89
N PRO A 353 -0.18 2.37 -42.01
CA PRO A 353 -0.68 2.91 -43.30
C PRO A 353 0.34 3.06 -44.41
N TRP A 354 1.60 2.64 -44.19
CA TRP A 354 2.69 2.71 -45.17
C TRP A 354 3.17 1.33 -45.66
N GLU A 355 2.45 0.24 -45.36
CA GLU A 355 2.69 -1.07 -45.95
C GLU A 355 1.70 -1.36 -47.10
N GLY A 356 1.52 -0.36 -47.99
CA GLY A 356 0.77 -0.46 -49.22
C GLY A 356 1.57 0.04 -50.40
#